data_88a535010235837ccc0876d7cc18773e
#
_entry.id   88a535010235837ccc0876d7cc18773e
#
_cell.length_a   1.000
_cell.length_b   1.000
_cell.length_c   1.000
_cell.angle_alpha   90.00
_cell.angle_beta   90.00
_cell.angle_gamma   90.00
#
_symmetry.space_group_name_H-M   'P 1'
#
loop_
_entity.id
_entity.type
_entity.pdbx_description
1 polymer ?
#
loop_
_entity_poly.entity_id
_entity_poly.type
_entity_poly.pdbx_seq_one_letter_code
_entity_poly.pdbx_strand_id
1 'polypeptide(L)'
;MDKYLPIKEFSEEAYELVVRAVTEGIECGSYQLPNGVTLNVMNITTKPANEIGYEAHRKMLDVHMNLEGGEAVGIEDLETMRSGECIFEYDESKDAELWGHNEKGTLHILHPGDFVIALPEHAHKPGATPPGEDNKAKKILIKAPVSLLKK
;
A
#
# COMPACT_ATOMS: atom_id res chain seq x y z
N MET A 1 16.62 10.23 6.80
CA MET A 1 15.58 9.53 7.55
C MET A 1 15.65 8.03 7.28
N ASP A 2 16.28 7.37 8.20
CA ASP A 2 16.63 5.96 8.03
C ASP A 2 15.42 5.05 7.91
N LYS A 3 14.29 5.45 8.51
CA LYS A 3 13.05 4.71 8.45
C LYS A 3 12.61 4.41 7.02
N TYR A 4 12.92 5.31 6.08
CA TYR A 4 12.45 5.20 4.71
C TYR A 4 13.49 4.63 3.75
N LEU A 5 14.63 4.16 4.25
CA LEU A 5 15.65 3.54 3.41
C LEU A 5 15.14 2.36 2.57
N PRO A 6 14.20 1.54 3.04
CA PRO A 6 13.67 0.47 2.19
C PRO A 6 13.05 0.99 0.89
N ILE A 7 12.49 2.21 0.91
CA ILE A 7 11.94 2.82 -0.31
C ILE A 7 13.07 3.22 -1.25
N LYS A 8 14.17 3.72 -0.68
CA LYS A 8 15.32 4.14 -1.48
C LYS A 8 15.94 3.00 -2.26
N GLU A 9 15.78 1.77 -1.78
CA GLU A 9 16.35 0.60 -2.44
C GLU A 9 15.80 0.38 -3.84
N PHE A 10 14.56 0.82 -4.11
CA PHE A 10 14.00 0.67 -5.44
C PHE A 10 13.75 1.99 -6.15
N SER A 11 13.79 3.12 -5.44
CA SER A 11 13.62 4.42 -6.08
C SER A 11 14.17 5.54 -5.20
N GLU A 12 15.28 6.14 -5.64
CA GLU A 12 15.86 7.30 -4.98
C GLU A 12 14.87 8.46 -4.98
N GLU A 13 14.18 8.66 -6.12
CA GLU A 13 13.26 9.78 -6.27
C GLU A 13 12.03 9.63 -5.36
N ALA A 14 11.50 8.40 -5.23
CA ALA A 14 10.39 8.17 -4.32
C ALA A 14 10.80 8.42 -2.88
N TYR A 15 12.01 7.99 -2.52
CA TYR A 15 12.55 8.25 -1.18
C TYR A 15 12.61 9.75 -0.89
N GLU A 16 13.12 10.54 -1.84
CA GLU A 16 13.23 12.00 -1.64
C GLU A 16 11.86 12.64 -1.48
N LEU A 17 10.86 12.19 -2.26
CA LEU A 17 9.51 12.73 -2.13
C LEU A 17 8.87 12.34 -0.80
N VAL A 18 9.11 11.13 -0.32
CA VAL A 18 8.60 10.69 0.98
C VAL A 18 9.20 11.54 2.10
N VAL A 19 10.52 11.75 2.08
CA VAL A 19 11.17 12.58 3.10
C VAL A 19 10.62 14.00 3.06
N ARG A 20 10.44 14.55 1.87
CA ARG A 20 9.88 15.89 1.73
C ARG A 20 8.45 15.96 2.25
N ALA A 21 7.64 14.93 1.96
CA ALA A 21 6.26 14.89 2.43
C ALA A 21 6.19 14.93 3.96
N VAL A 22 7.10 14.23 4.62
CA VAL A 22 7.13 14.15 6.08
C VAL A 22 7.66 15.41 6.71
N THR A 23 8.67 16.04 6.09
CA THR A 23 9.35 17.21 6.68
C THR A 23 8.71 18.55 6.30
N GLU A 24 8.17 18.66 5.08
CA GLU A 24 7.67 19.93 4.56
C GLU A 24 6.23 19.87 4.10
N GLY A 25 5.69 18.67 3.91
CA GLY A 25 4.37 18.49 3.31
C GLY A 25 4.47 18.34 1.80
N ILE A 26 3.41 17.80 1.19
CA ILE A 26 3.36 17.57 -0.24
C ILE A 26 1.90 17.69 -0.69
N GLU A 27 1.69 18.22 -1.88
CA GLU A 27 0.35 18.39 -2.41
C GLU A 27 -0.16 17.09 -3.03
N CYS A 28 -1.47 16.91 -2.99
CA CYS A 28 -2.11 15.77 -3.66
C CYS A 28 -1.84 15.84 -5.15
N GLY A 29 -1.63 14.67 -5.75
CA GLY A 29 -1.36 14.56 -7.17
C GLY A 29 -0.65 13.27 -7.49
N SER A 30 -0.42 13.06 -8.77
CA SER A 30 0.29 11.89 -9.27
C SER A 30 1.65 12.31 -9.77
N TYR A 31 2.70 11.66 -9.26
CA TYR A 31 4.08 11.95 -9.59
C TYR A 31 4.66 10.77 -10.37
N GLN A 32 5.01 11.01 -11.63
CA GLN A 32 5.62 9.97 -12.46
C GLN A 32 7.12 10.02 -12.28
N LEU A 33 7.70 8.92 -11.86
CA LEU A 33 9.12 8.84 -11.51
C LEU A 33 9.85 7.92 -12.48
N PRO A 34 11.20 7.95 -12.51
CA PRO A 34 11.94 7.08 -13.41
C PRO A 34 11.69 5.59 -13.16
N ASN A 35 11.88 4.78 -14.20
CA ASN A 35 11.85 3.32 -14.15
C ASN A 35 10.48 2.72 -13.86
N GLY A 36 9.42 3.44 -14.24
CA GLY A 36 8.05 2.92 -14.08
C GLY A 36 7.49 3.04 -12.68
N VAL A 37 8.12 3.84 -11.82
CA VAL A 37 7.64 4.09 -10.47
C VAL A 37 6.63 5.23 -10.50
N THR A 38 5.50 5.07 -9.81
CA THR A 38 4.54 6.16 -9.63
C THR A 38 4.32 6.37 -8.13
N LEU A 39 4.12 7.64 -7.76
CA LEU A 39 3.84 8.01 -6.39
C LEU A 39 2.60 8.89 -6.41
N ASN A 40 1.53 8.44 -5.78
CA ASN A 40 0.28 9.19 -5.71
C ASN A 40 0.04 9.68 -4.29
N VAL A 41 -0.27 10.97 -4.16
CA VAL A 41 -0.66 11.55 -2.88
C VAL A 41 -2.14 11.84 -2.98
N MET A 42 -2.93 11.28 -2.06
CA MET A 42 -4.38 11.36 -2.17
C MET A 42 -5.05 11.43 -0.82
N ASN A 43 -6.21 12.08 -0.81
CA ASN A 43 -7.11 12.04 0.33
C ASN A 43 -8.04 10.85 0.12
N ILE A 44 -8.22 10.04 1.16
CA ILE A 44 -9.09 8.87 1.06
C ILE A 44 -10.13 8.89 2.17
N THR A 45 -11.23 8.17 1.93
CA THR A 45 -12.19 7.82 2.94
C THR A 45 -12.03 6.33 3.20
N THR A 46 -11.70 5.97 4.43
CA THR A 46 -11.52 4.57 4.79
C THR A 46 -12.87 3.90 5.07
N LYS A 47 -12.89 2.57 5.09
CA LYS A 47 -14.09 1.76 5.29
C LYS A 47 -13.82 0.69 6.35
N PRO A 48 -14.87 0.14 6.96
CA PRO A 48 -14.68 -1.01 7.86
C PRO A 48 -13.93 -2.14 7.16
N ALA A 49 -13.01 -2.77 7.87
CA ALA A 49 -12.15 -3.80 7.28
C ALA A 49 -12.93 -4.97 6.68
N ASN A 50 -14.08 -5.31 7.29
CA ASN A 50 -14.87 -6.44 6.81
C ASN A 50 -15.60 -6.15 5.49
N GLU A 51 -15.54 -4.91 5.00
CA GLU A 51 -16.13 -4.54 3.71
C GLU A 51 -15.10 -4.53 2.58
N ILE A 52 -13.85 -4.87 2.88
CA ILE A 52 -12.74 -4.77 1.92
C ILE A 52 -12.13 -6.15 1.73
N GLY A 53 -11.86 -6.51 0.47
CA GLY A 53 -11.16 -7.74 0.16
C GLY A 53 -9.65 -7.58 0.18
N TYR A 54 -8.96 -8.68 -0.06
CA TYR A 54 -7.50 -8.68 -0.19
C TYR A 54 -7.12 -8.75 -1.65
N GLU A 55 -6.19 -7.90 -2.07
CA GLU A 55 -5.70 -7.93 -3.45
C GLU A 55 -4.22 -8.28 -3.47
N ALA A 56 -3.75 -8.79 -4.61
CA ALA A 56 -2.35 -9.11 -4.78
C ALA A 56 -1.94 -8.81 -6.23
N HIS A 57 -0.66 -8.51 -6.39
CA HIS A 57 -0.08 -8.17 -7.69
C HIS A 57 1.13 -9.08 -7.93
N ARG A 58 1.49 -9.30 -9.19
CA ARG A 58 2.66 -10.13 -9.50
C ARG A 58 3.84 -9.34 -10.02
N LYS A 59 3.56 -8.23 -10.72
CA LYS A 59 4.60 -7.44 -11.39
C LYS A 59 5.04 -6.24 -10.58
N MET A 60 4.15 -5.74 -9.72
CA MET A 60 4.37 -4.50 -8.98
C MET A 60 4.37 -4.76 -7.49
N LEU A 61 5.14 -3.96 -6.77
CA LEU A 61 4.99 -3.83 -5.32
C LEU A 61 4.21 -2.55 -5.03
N ASP A 62 3.54 -2.53 -3.90
CA ASP A 62 2.81 -1.35 -3.43
C ASP A 62 3.37 -0.91 -2.09
N VAL A 63 3.57 0.40 -1.92
CA VAL A 63 3.87 0.98 -0.61
C VAL A 63 2.67 1.81 -0.19
N HIS A 64 2.10 1.50 0.96
CA HIS A 64 1.01 2.27 1.55
C HIS A 64 1.57 3.05 2.72
N MET A 65 1.48 4.36 2.68
CA MET A 65 2.01 5.24 3.72
C MET A 65 0.95 6.24 4.14
N ASN A 66 0.81 6.45 5.44
CA ASN A 66 -0.12 7.43 5.95
C ASN A 66 0.61 8.75 6.22
N LEU A 67 0.01 9.87 5.78
CA LEU A 67 0.55 11.20 6.06
C LEU A 67 -0.27 11.92 7.12
N GLU A 68 -1.61 11.80 7.07
CA GLU A 68 -2.50 12.48 8.02
C GLU A 68 -3.68 11.56 8.30
N GLY A 69 -4.22 11.61 9.51
CA GLY A 69 -5.30 10.74 9.91
C GLY A 69 -4.79 9.35 10.21
N GLY A 70 -5.48 8.34 9.73
CA GLY A 70 -5.05 6.97 9.94
C GLY A 70 -5.63 6.02 8.90
N GLU A 71 -4.86 5.02 8.57
CA GLU A 71 -5.30 3.94 7.69
C GLU A 71 -4.82 2.63 8.28
N ALA A 72 -5.67 1.60 8.26
CA ALA A 72 -5.22 0.26 8.59
C ALA A 72 -5.06 -0.52 7.30
N VAL A 73 -3.94 -1.24 7.16
CA VAL A 73 -3.65 -2.04 5.98
C VAL A 73 -3.43 -3.48 6.42
N GLY A 74 -4.24 -4.38 5.87
CA GLY A 74 -4.06 -5.81 6.13
C GLY A 74 -2.97 -6.36 5.23
N ILE A 75 -2.06 -7.13 5.81
CA ILE A 75 -1.05 -7.86 5.05
C ILE A 75 -1.15 -9.32 5.47
N GLU A 76 -1.20 -10.21 4.51
CA GLU A 76 -1.26 -11.63 4.80
C GLU A 76 -0.57 -12.41 3.69
N ASP A 77 -0.16 -13.62 4.01
CA ASP A 77 0.41 -14.53 3.04
C ASP A 77 -0.63 -14.84 1.96
N LEU A 78 -0.21 -14.74 0.69
CA LEU A 78 -1.11 -14.92 -0.44
C LEU A 78 -1.76 -16.31 -0.45
N GLU A 79 -1.01 -17.34 -0.08
CA GLU A 79 -1.55 -18.70 -0.06
C GLU A 79 -2.69 -18.85 0.96
N THR A 80 -2.57 -18.15 2.09
CA THR A 80 -3.64 -18.14 3.09
C THR A 80 -4.91 -17.51 2.52
N MET A 81 -4.74 -16.41 1.77
CA MET A 81 -5.89 -15.73 1.17
C MET A 81 -6.53 -16.56 0.07
N ARG A 82 -5.73 -17.30 -0.69
CA ARG A 82 -6.23 -18.14 -1.77
C ARG A 82 -7.07 -19.32 -1.28
N SER A 83 -6.99 -19.65 0.01
CA SER A 83 -7.85 -20.67 0.59
C SER A 83 -9.26 -20.16 0.88
N GLY A 84 -9.50 -18.87 0.73
CA GLY A 84 -10.79 -18.25 0.99
C GLY A 84 -11.60 -18.01 -0.28
N GLU A 85 -12.51 -17.04 -0.19
CA GLU A 85 -13.41 -16.72 -1.30
C GLU A 85 -12.70 -15.94 -2.39
N CYS A 86 -12.74 -16.46 -3.63
CA CYS A 86 -12.17 -15.77 -4.78
C CYS A 86 -13.20 -14.81 -5.36
N ILE A 87 -12.85 -13.52 -5.40
CA ILE A 87 -13.69 -12.51 -6.05
C ILE A 87 -13.37 -12.50 -7.55
N PHE A 88 -12.08 -12.39 -7.90
CA PHE A 88 -11.64 -12.66 -9.27
C PHE A 88 -10.20 -13.17 -9.26
N GLU A 89 -9.93 -14.10 -10.18
CA GLU A 89 -8.60 -14.67 -10.32
C GLU A 89 -7.67 -13.66 -10.98
N TYR A 90 -6.37 -13.94 -10.90
CA TYR A 90 -5.36 -13.04 -11.43
C TYR A 90 -5.67 -12.66 -12.89
N ASP A 91 -5.74 -11.37 -13.14
CA ASP A 91 -5.98 -10.79 -14.45
C ASP A 91 -4.72 -10.02 -14.84
N GLU A 92 -4.03 -10.52 -15.86
CA GLU A 92 -2.75 -9.94 -16.27
C GLU A 92 -2.89 -8.48 -16.73
N SER A 93 -4.02 -8.15 -17.33
CA SER A 93 -4.23 -6.77 -17.82
C SER A 93 -4.33 -5.77 -16.68
N LYS A 94 -4.76 -6.21 -15.50
CA LYS A 94 -4.86 -5.37 -14.30
C LYS A 94 -3.70 -5.60 -13.34
N ASP A 95 -2.92 -6.64 -13.55
CA ASP A 95 -1.91 -7.13 -12.62
C ASP A 95 -2.51 -7.27 -11.22
N ALA A 96 -3.63 -7.95 -11.12
CA ALA A 96 -4.33 -8.06 -9.84
C ALA A 96 -5.19 -9.30 -9.76
N GLU A 97 -5.29 -9.84 -8.55
CA GLU A 97 -6.29 -10.82 -8.15
C GLU A 97 -6.95 -10.29 -6.89
N LEU A 98 -8.18 -10.69 -6.63
CA LEU A 98 -8.93 -10.19 -5.48
C LEU A 98 -9.60 -11.34 -4.75
N TRP A 99 -9.42 -11.36 -3.44
CA TRP A 99 -9.94 -12.37 -2.52
C TRP A 99 -10.78 -11.69 -1.46
N GLY A 100 -11.74 -12.41 -0.91
CA GLY A 100 -12.67 -11.84 0.05
C GLY A 100 -12.04 -11.53 1.39
N HIS A 101 -12.82 -10.89 2.26
CA HIS A 101 -12.38 -10.59 3.62
C HIS A 101 -12.04 -11.88 4.36
N ASN A 102 -10.99 -11.85 5.16
CA ASN A 102 -10.54 -12.99 5.94
C ASN A 102 -10.10 -12.51 7.32
N GLU A 103 -10.70 -13.11 8.35
CA GLU A 103 -10.42 -12.72 9.74
C GLU A 103 -8.99 -13.07 10.18
N LYS A 104 -8.31 -13.93 9.44
CA LYS A 104 -6.96 -14.35 9.80
C LYS A 104 -5.89 -13.31 9.48
N GLY A 105 -6.23 -12.32 8.63
CA GLY A 105 -5.25 -11.32 8.24
C GLY A 105 -4.92 -10.38 9.39
N THR A 106 -3.68 -9.90 9.40
CA THR A 106 -3.21 -8.93 10.40
C THR A 106 -3.38 -7.52 9.86
N LEU A 107 -4.04 -6.66 10.61
CA LEU A 107 -4.18 -5.25 10.26
C LEU A 107 -3.04 -4.46 10.89
N HIS A 108 -2.32 -3.72 10.05
CA HIS A 108 -1.28 -2.81 10.49
C HIS A 108 -1.85 -1.41 10.53
N ILE A 109 -1.87 -0.80 11.71
CA ILE A 109 -2.40 0.56 11.88
C ILE A 109 -1.29 1.53 11.56
N LEU A 110 -1.49 2.35 10.53
CA LEU A 110 -0.49 3.31 10.09
C LEU A 110 -0.83 4.68 10.66
N HIS A 111 0.04 5.16 11.56
CA HIS A 111 -0.01 6.53 12.07
C HIS A 111 0.75 7.43 11.09
N PRO A 112 0.64 8.76 11.22
CA PRO A 112 1.38 9.65 10.31
C PRO A 112 2.87 9.32 10.25
N GLY A 113 3.35 9.08 9.04
CA GLY A 113 4.74 8.69 8.79
C GLY A 113 5.00 7.21 8.73
N ASP A 114 4.01 6.36 9.07
CA ASP A 114 4.17 4.91 9.01
C ASP A 114 3.84 4.38 7.62
N PHE A 115 4.48 3.28 7.24
CA PHE A 115 4.23 2.65 5.94
C PHE A 115 4.40 1.14 6.01
N VAL A 116 3.81 0.46 5.03
CA VAL A 116 4.03 -0.97 4.80
C VAL A 116 4.33 -1.17 3.32
N ILE A 117 5.09 -2.21 3.01
CA ILE A 117 5.39 -2.60 1.63
C ILE A 117 4.72 -3.95 1.37
N ALA A 118 3.87 -4.00 0.35
CA ALA A 118 3.20 -5.23 -0.06
C ALA A 118 3.93 -5.79 -1.28
N LEU A 119 4.54 -6.95 -1.12
CA LEU A 119 5.26 -7.66 -2.18
C LEU A 119 4.34 -8.67 -2.86
N PRO A 120 4.73 -9.23 -4.03
CA PRO A 120 3.85 -10.19 -4.72
C PRO A 120 3.46 -11.42 -3.91
N GLU A 121 4.28 -11.82 -2.94
CA GLU A 121 3.96 -12.97 -2.08
C GLU A 121 2.92 -12.63 -1.02
N HIS A 122 2.53 -11.36 -0.92
CA HIS A 122 1.54 -10.89 0.05
C HIS A 122 0.24 -10.53 -0.62
N ALA A 123 -0.87 -10.81 0.06
CA ALA A 123 -2.14 -10.17 -0.26
C ALA A 123 -2.32 -9.00 0.70
N HIS A 124 -2.89 -7.90 0.23
CA HIS A 124 -3.04 -6.72 1.07
C HIS A 124 -4.44 -6.13 0.96
N LYS A 125 -4.89 -5.56 2.08
CA LYS A 125 -6.20 -4.93 2.21
C LYS A 125 -5.98 -3.49 2.62
N PRO A 126 -5.87 -2.56 1.66
CA PRO A 126 -5.70 -1.15 2.01
C PRO A 126 -7.05 -0.49 2.26
N GLY A 127 -7.02 0.66 2.91
CA GLY A 127 -8.20 1.52 3.03
C GLY A 127 -9.11 1.19 4.18
N ALA A 128 -8.66 0.43 5.18
CA ALA A 128 -9.49 0.11 6.34
C ALA A 128 -9.41 1.22 7.38
N THR A 129 -10.52 1.44 8.09
CA THR A 129 -10.57 2.43 9.16
C THR A 129 -9.96 1.83 10.42
N PRO A 130 -8.94 2.50 11.02
CA PRO A 130 -8.41 2.03 12.29
C PRO A 130 -9.48 2.10 13.39
N PRO A 131 -9.48 1.14 14.33
CA PRO A 131 -10.50 1.15 15.38
C PRO A 131 -10.52 2.47 16.16
N GLY A 132 -11.72 3.04 16.31
CA GLY A 132 -11.92 4.25 17.09
C GLY A 132 -11.47 5.54 16.43
N GLU A 133 -11.03 5.50 15.17
CA GLU A 133 -10.55 6.69 14.47
C GLU A 133 -11.55 7.15 13.42
N ASP A 134 -11.34 8.41 12.97
CA ASP A 134 -12.11 8.99 11.89
C ASP A 134 -11.79 8.24 10.59
N ASN A 135 -12.69 8.33 9.60
CA ASN A 135 -12.55 7.65 8.33
C ASN A 135 -11.87 8.51 7.25
N LYS A 136 -11.13 9.54 7.64
CA LYS A 136 -10.44 10.42 6.70
C LYS A 136 -8.95 10.27 6.87
N ALA A 137 -8.23 10.18 5.74
CA ALA A 137 -6.78 10.08 5.78
C ALA A 137 -6.20 10.71 4.51
N LYS A 138 -4.95 11.17 4.62
CA LYS A 138 -4.14 11.56 3.47
C LYS A 138 -3.01 10.57 3.38
N LYS A 139 -2.81 9.98 2.21
CA LYS A 139 -1.84 8.90 2.06
C LYS A 139 -0.98 9.07 0.83
N ILE A 140 0.16 8.36 0.85
CA ILE A 140 0.98 8.11 -0.33
C ILE A 140 0.80 6.65 -0.72
N LEU A 141 0.57 6.41 -2.01
CA LEU A 141 0.61 5.07 -2.60
C LEU A 141 1.72 5.07 -3.65
N ILE A 142 2.73 4.24 -3.44
CA ILE A 142 3.81 4.08 -4.40
C ILE A 142 3.64 2.73 -5.08
N LYS A 143 3.69 2.72 -6.42
CA LYS A 143 3.72 1.48 -7.19
C LYS A 143 5.05 1.41 -7.94
N ALA A 144 5.73 0.29 -7.83
CA ALA A 144 7.04 0.12 -8.45
C ALA A 144 7.18 -1.30 -9.00
N PRO A 145 7.85 -1.46 -10.16
CA PRO A 145 8.14 -2.80 -10.66
C PRO A 145 9.00 -3.57 -9.67
N VAL A 146 8.61 -4.82 -9.38
CA VAL A 146 9.40 -5.65 -8.45
C VAL A 146 10.80 -5.92 -8.96
N SER A 147 11.01 -5.80 -10.28
CA SER A 147 12.34 -5.99 -10.85
C SER A 147 13.36 -4.95 -10.38
N LEU A 148 12.90 -3.85 -9.78
CA LEU A 148 13.81 -2.84 -9.23
C LEU A 148 14.42 -3.26 -7.90
N LEU A 149 13.84 -4.26 -7.23
CA LEU A 149 14.43 -4.79 -6.01
C LEU A 149 15.64 -5.63 -6.38
N LYS A 150 16.79 -5.27 -5.88
CA LYS A 150 18.01 -5.99 -6.16
C LYS A 150 18.24 -7.07 -5.12
N LYS A 151 18.80 -8.18 -5.57
CA LYS A 151 19.12 -9.28 -4.69
C LYS A 151 20.51 -9.15 -4.12
#